data_e4074118efb084d48a960b9ef8575572
#
_entry.id   e4074118efb084d48a960b9ef8575572
#
_cell.length_a   1.000
_cell.length_b   1.000
_cell.length_c   1.000
_cell.angle_alpha   90.00
_cell.angle_beta   90.00
_cell.angle_gamma   90.00
#
_symmetry.space_group_name_H-M   'P 1'
#
loop_
_entity.id
_entity.type
_entity.pdbx_description
1 polymer ?
#
loop_
_entity_poly.entity_id
_entity_poly.type
_entity_poly.pdbx_seq_one_letter_code
_entity_poly.pdbx_strand_id
1 'polypeptide(L)'
;MPKSATQNKPVRKPSTATDAESDRDGLNLVVVRGTVSSPPDVRVLPSEAVLAQLQVSTRLESETLSMPVAVWSPAAWVESLEPGDEIVVRGRVRRRFFRAGGAAASRVEVEADVVARARDRRRVHAAAQRAIDALEVLDE
;
A
#
# COMPACT_ATOMS: atom_id res chain seq x y z
N MET A 1 3.36 22.17 -29.06
CA MET A 1 3.82 21.86 -28.70
C MET A 1 4.24 21.21 -27.91
N PRO A 2 4.19 21.15 -28.09
CA PRO A 2 4.60 20.60 -27.38
C PRO A 2 5.11 19.91 -26.75
N LYS A 3 5.09 20.00 -26.80
CA LYS A 3 5.75 19.48 -26.32
C LYS A 3 6.18 19.09 -25.43
N SER A 4 5.91 19.30 -25.63
CA SER A 4 6.43 18.97 -24.80
C SER A 4 6.76 18.34 -24.03
N ALA A 5 6.47 18.42 -24.20
CA ALA A 5 6.90 17.94 -23.46
C ALA A 5 7.39 17.40 -22.83
N THR A 6 7.27 17.45 -22.98
CA THR A 6 7.91 17.15 -22.37
C THR A 6 8.44 16.87 -21.60
N GLN A 7 8.26 17.11 -21.67
CA GLN A 7 8.88 17.01 -20.98
C GLN A 7 9.26 16.59 -20.11
N ASN A 8 8.96 16.67 -20.43
CA ASN A 8 9.48 16.30 -19.54
C ASN A 8 10.02 15.66 -18.92
N LYS A 9 9.90 15.44 -19.11
CA LYS A 9 10.59 14.92 -18.61
C LYS A 9 11.26 14.66 -17.99
N PRO A 10 11.32 14.77 -18.04
CA PRO A 10 12.16 14.55 -17.34
C PRO A 10 12.64 14.20 -16.67
N VAL A 11 12.39 14.40 -16.80
CA VAL A 11 13.15 14.18 -16.16
C VAL A 11 13.76 13.70 -15.52
N ARG A 12 13.81 13.72 -15.46
CA ARG A 12 14.70 13.40 -14.92
C ARG A 12 15.46 12.91 -14.49
N LYS A 13 15.96 12.85 -14.60
CA LYS A 13 16.98 12.41 -14.29
C LYS A 13 17.81 12.53 -13.79
N PRO A 14 18.04 12.82 -13.76
CA PRO A 14 18.99 12.91 -13.35
C PRO A 14 19.73 12.87 -12.76
N SER A 15 19.90 13.17 -12.68
CA SER A 15 20.68 13.23 -12.21
C SER A 15 21.52 13.23 -11.66
N THR A 16 21.71 13.53 -11.53
CA THR A 16 22.74 13.42 -11.24
C THR A 16 23.32 14.06 -10.32
N ALA A 17 23.32 14.67 -10.41
CA ALA A 17 24.07 15.46 -9.82
C ALA A 17 23.80 15.66 -8.47
N THR A 18 23.58 16.43 -8.07
CA THR A 18 23.07 16.59 -7.00
C THR A 18 23.00 15.47 -6.27
N ASP A 19 23.85 14.82 -6.43
CA ASP A 19 23.71 13.58 -6.19
C ASP A 19 23.56 13.26 -4.79
N ALA A 20 24.27 13.78 -3.91
CA ALA A 20 24.13 13.42 -2.54
C ALA A 20 22.72 13.58 -2.09
N GLU A 21 22.05 14.60 -2.59
CA GLU A 21 20.67 14.79 -2.20
C GLU A 21 19.74 13.91 -2.98
N SER A 22 20.04 13.72 -4.25
CA SER A 22 19.16 12.92 -5.05
C SER A 22 19.25 11.45 -4.68
N ASP A 23 20.27 11.03 -3.92
CA ASP A 23 20.33 9.68 -3.47
C ASP A 23 19.43 9.43 -2.29
N ARG A 24 18.83 10.45 -1.77
CA ARG A 24 18.01 10.31 -0.58
C ARG A 24 16.59 10.04 -1.00
N ASP A 25 16.14 8.83 -0.77
CA ASP A 25 14.77 8.48 -1.05
C ASP A 25 13.83 9.10 -0.03
N GLY A 26 12.61 9.28 -0.44
CA GLY A 26 11.57 9.68 0.48
C GLY A 26 11.16 8.50 1.34
N LEU A 27 10.23 8.74 2.23
CA LEU A 27 9.64 7.70 3.06
C LEU A 27 8.16 7.59 2.76
N ASN A 28 7.71 6.37 2.50
CA ASN A 28 6.30 6.11 2.28
C ASN A 28 5.96 4.85 3.07
N LEU A 29 5.41 5.04 4.25
CA LEU A 29 5.18 3.95 5.19
C LEU A 29 3.82 4.09 5.82
N VAL A 30 3.05 3.01 5.79
CA VAL A 30 1.73 2.97 6.39
C VAL A 30 1.64 1.73 7.24
N VAL A 31 1.12 1.87 8.44
CA VAL A 31 0.76 0.75 9.29
C VAL A 31 -0.67 1.00 9.75
N VAL A 32 -1.55 0.04 9.44
CA VAL A 32 -2.95 0.16 9.79
C VAL A 32 -3.36 -1.08 10.57
N ARG A 33 -4.05 -0.86 11.68
CA ARG A 33 -4.68 -1.93 12.43
C ARG A 33 -6.18 -1.69 12.41
N GLY A 34 -6.92 -2.67 11.96
CA GLY A 34 -8.36 -2.51 11.87
C GLY A 34 -9.02 -3.82 11.55
N THR A 35 -10.29 -3.74 11.18
CA THR A 35 -11.06 -4.94 10.85
C THR A 35 -11.42 -4.93 9.39
N VAL A 36 -11.47 -6.14 8.83
CA VAL A 36 -11.95 -6.31 7.46
C VAL A 36 -13.44 -6.01 7.46
N SER A 37 -13.89 -5.16 6.55
CA SER A 37 -15.30 -4.74 6.54
C SER A 37 -16.13 -5.45 5.48
N SER A 38 -15.48 -6.12 4.54
CA SER A 38 -16.18 -6.88 3.50
C SER A 38 -15.29 -8.04 3.08
N PRO A 39 -15.86 -9.09 2.45
CA PRO A 39 -15.03 -10.20 2.00
C PRO A 39 -13.99 -9.71 1.00
N PRO A 40 -12.80 -10.31 0.99
CA PRO A 40 -11.77 -9.92 0.03
C PRO A 40 -12.26 -10.13 -1.42
N ASP A 41 -11.88 -9.21 -2.28
CA ASP A 41 -12.17 -9.33 -3.70
C ASP A 41 -10.89 -9.82 -4.37
N VAL A 42 -10.87 -11.08 -4.78
CA VAL A 42 -9.67 -11.71 -5.33
C VAL A 42 -9.81 -11.77 -6.83
N ARG A 43 -8.77 -11.29 -7.53
CA ARG A 43 -8.77 -11.25 -8.98
C ARG A 43 -7.49 -11.85 -9.52
N VAL A 44 -7.65 -12.60 -10.63
CA VAL A 44 -6.51 -13.08 -11.38
C VAL A 44 -6.39 -12.21 -12.61
N LEU A 45 -5.27 -11.56 -12.77
CA LEU A 45 -5.06 -10.63 -13.85
C LEU A 45 -4.60 -11.36 -15.11
N PRO A 46 -4.67 -10.70 -16.29
CA PRO A 46 -4.19 -11.35 -17.50
C PRO A 46 -2.74 -11.82 -17.42
N SER A 47 -1.94 -11.19 -16.57
CA SER A 47 -0.56 -11.60 -16.36
C SER A 47 -0.46 -12.81 -15.45
N GLU A 48 -1.61 -13.34 -14.99
CA GLU A 48 -1.70 -14.44 -14.04
C GLU A 48 -1.32 -14.05 -12.63
N ALA A 49 -1.03 -12.78 -12.39
CA ALA A 49 -0.81 -12.30 -11.05
C ALA A 49 -2.13 -12.29 -10.29
N VAL A 50 -2.07 -12.60 -9.02
CA VAL A 50 -3.26 -12.63 -8.16
C VAL A 50 -3.25 -11.41 -7.26
N LEU A 51 -4.37 -10.73 -7.19
CA LEU A 51 -4.52 -9.53 -6.38
C LEU A 51 -5.73 -9.69 -5.48
N ALA A 52 -5.52 -9.54 -4.18
CA ALA A 52 -6.63 -9.50 -3.24
C ALA A 52 -6.82 -8.04 -2.83
N GLN A 53 -8.06 -7.57 -2.93
CA GLN A 53 -8.41 -6.22 -2.51
C GLN A 53 -9.24 -6.31 -1.25
N LEU A 54 -8.81 -5.62 -0.22
CA LEU A 54 -9.46 -5.64 1.08
C LEU A 54 -9.95 -4.25 1.40
N GLN A 55 -11.00 -4.19 2.23
CA GLN A 55 -11.43 -2.94 2.85
C GLN A 55 -11.19 -3.09 4.33
N VAL A 56 -10.39 -2.20 4.89
CA VAL A 56 -10.02 -2.26 6.29
C VAL A 56 -10.58 -1.04 6.99
N SER A 57 -11.35 -1.25 8.04
CA SER A 57 -11.93 -0.17 8.82
C SER A 57 -11.14 0.01 10.10
N THR A 58 -10.76 1.25 10.36
CA THR A 58 -10.03 1.60 11.56
C THR A 58 -10.84 2.61 12.34
N ARG A 59 -11.03 2.35 13.63
CA ARG A 59 -11.77 3.29 14.47
C ARG A 59 -10.78 4.03 15.35
N LEU A 60 -10.79 5.35 15.22
CA LEU A 60 -9.95 6.21 16.03
C LEU A 60 -10.86 7.20 16.74
N GLU A 61 -10.86 7.13 18.07
CA GLU A 61 -11.74 8.00 18.86
C GLU A 61 -13.17 7.81 18.39
N SER A 62 -13.80 8.84 17.84
CA SER A 62 -15.18 8.73 17.41
C SER A 62 -15.32 8.58 15.91
N GLU A 63 -14.21 8.45 15.19
CA GLU A 63 -14.23 8.43 13.75
C GLU A 63 -13.87 7.04 13.24
N THR A 64 -14.57 6.60 12.21
CA THR A 64 -14.23 5.34 11.54
C THR A 64 -13.76 5.65 10.13
N LEU A 65 -12.57 5.18 9.82
CA LEU A 65 -11.97 5.39 8.51
C LEU A 65 -11.89 4.04 7.79
N SER A 66 -12.16 4.07 6.50
CA SER A 66 -12.06 2.88 5.68
C SER A 66 -10.92 3.07 4.70
N MET A 67 -10.08 2.05 4.56
CA MET A 67 -8.92 2.13 3.71
C MET A 67 -8.89 0.93 2.77
N PRO A 68 -8.82 1.18 1.45
CA PRO A 68 -8.63 0.07 0.50
C PRO A 68 -7.19 -0.42 0.58
N VAL A 69 -7.02 -1.73 0.60
CA VAL A 69 -5.72 -2.36 0.73
C VAL A 69 -5.57 -3.37 -0.39
N ALA A 70 -4.45 -3.30 -1.10
CA ALA A 70 -4.12 -4.22 -2.17
C ALA A 70 -3.04 -5.18 -1.69
N VAL A 71 -3.27 -6.48 -1.86
CA VAL A 71 -2.31 -7.51 -1.47
C VAL A 71 -2.01 -8.33 -2.70
N TRP A 72 -0.78 -8.23 -3.20
CA TRP A 72 -0.34 -9.01 -4.35
C TRP A 72 0.14 -10.38 -3.90
N SER A 73 -0.23 -11.41 -4.65
CA SER A 73 0.14 -12.80 -4.36
C SER A 73 -0.20 -13.15 -2.92
N PRO A 74 -1.46 -13.00 -2.52
CA PRO A 74 -1.85 -13.19 -1.12
C PRO A 74 -1.69 -14.65 -0.71
N ALA A 75 -1.33 -14.84 0.56
CA ALA A 75 -1.39 -16.17 1.15
C ALA A 75 -2.85 -16.62 1.21
N ALA A 76 -3.05 -17.92 1.22
CA ALA A 76 -4.40 -18.47 1.15
C ALA A 76 -5.30 -17.95 2.29
N TRP A 77 -4.75 -17.77 3.48
CA TRP A 77 -5.56 -17.34 4.60
C TRP A 77 -6.08 -15.90 4.43
N VAL A 78 -5.36 -15.08 3.62
CA VAL A 78 -5.81 -13.72 3.35
C VAL A 78 -7.10 -13.76 2.53
N GLU A 79 -7.18 -14.69 1.60
CA GLU A 79 -8.38 -14.82 0.78
C GLU A 79 -9.58 -15.31 1.58
N SER A 80 -9.32 -15.90 2.74
CA SER A 80 -10.37 -16.43 3.60
C SER A 80 -10.80 -15.48 4.72
N LEU A 81 -10.27 -14.27 4.71
CA LEU A 81 -10.65 -13.30 5.73
C LEU A 81 -12.13 -12.97 5.62
N GLU A 82 -12.74 -12.76 6.78
CA GLU A 82 -14.17 -12.46 6.85
C GLU A 82 -14.38 -11.13 7.53
N PRO A 83 -15.51 -10.48 7.24
CA PRO A 83 -15.82 -9.22 7.93
C PRO A 83 -15.75 -9.40 9.44
N GLY A 84 -15.09 -8.47 10.09
CA GLY A 84 -14.90 -8.56 11.53
C GLY A 84 -13.54 -9.08 11.95
N ASP A 85 -12.82 -9.74 11.04
CA ASP A 85 -11.47 -10.21 11.36
C ASP A 85 -10.55 -9.03 11.56
N GLU A 86 -9.78 -9.05 12.63
CA GLU A 86 -8.86 -7.95 12.92
C GLU A 86 -7.48 -8.28 12.36
N ILE A 87 -6.93 -7.32 11.61
CA ILE A 87 -5.64 -7.51 10.97
C ILE A 87 -4.77 -6.27 11.15
N VAL A 88 -3.48 -6.47 10.94
CA VAL A 88 -2.50 -5.39 10.86
C VAL A 88 -1.89 -5.46 9.47
N VAL A 89 -1.84 -4.30 8.81
CA VAL A 89 -1.29 -4.20 7.47
C VAL A 89 -0.13 -3.22 7.50
N ARG A 90 0.97 -3.59 6.89
CA ARG A 90 2.08 -2.69 6.68
C ARG A 90 2.31 -2.57 5.20
N GLY A 91 2.54 -1.36 4.73
CA GLY A 91 2.76 -1.14 3.32
C GLY A 91 3.05 0.31 3.02
N ARG A 92 2.64 0.73 1.85
CA ARG A 92 2.86 2.10 1.40
C ARG A 92 1.61 2.61 0.74
N VAL A 93 1.47 3.92 0.70
CA VAL A 93 0.38 4.57 -0.01
C VAL A 93 0.70 4.54 -1.49
N ARG A 94 -0.26 4.21 -2.30
CA ARG A 94 -0.09 4.20 -3.74
C ARG A 94 -1.35 4.74 -4.38
N ARG A 95 -1.18 5.55 -5.41
CA ARG A 95 -2.29 6.01 -6.23
C ARG A 95 -2.41 5.07 -7.41
N ARG A 96 -3.59 4.55 -7.59
CA ARG A 96 -3.84 3.62 -8.67
C ARG A 96 -4.76 4.27 -9.68
N PHE A 97 -4.39 4.15 -10.95
CA PHE A 97 -5.16 4.72 -12.03
C PHE A 97 -5.90 3.59 -12.76
N PHE A 98 -7.13 3.86 -13.13
CA PHE A 98 -7.94 2.84 -13.80
C PHE A 98 -9.01 3.54 -14.62
N ARG A 99 -9.76 2.76 -15.37
CA ARG A 99 -10.88 3.30 -16.12
C ARG A 99 -12.18 2.88 -15.47
N ALA A 100 -13.07 3.83 -15.33
CA ALA A 100 -14.39 3.58 -14.76
C ALA A 100 -15.40 4.23 -15.70
N GLY A 101 -16.26 3.40 -16.31
CA GLY A 101 -17.27 3.93 -17.22
C GLY A 101 -16.69 4.66 -18.40
N GLY A 102 -15.54 4.26 -18.89
CA GLY A 102 -14.92 4.91 -20.03
C GLY A 102 -14.09 6.12 -19.70
N ALA A 103 -14.09 6.57 -18.45
CA ALA A 103 -13.34 7.74 -18.03
C ALA A 103 -12.16 7.33 -17.16
N ALA A 104 -11.10 8.13 -17.20
CA ALA A 104 -9.95 7.91 -16.34
C ALA A 104 -10.33 8.24 -14.90
N ALA A 105 -9.89 7.40 -13.98
CA ALA A 105 -10.15 7.60 -12.56
C ALA A 105 -8.94 7.17 -11.77
N SER A 106 -8.88 7.57 -10.51
CA SER A 106 -7.80 7.15 -9.64
C SER A 106 -8.32 7.02 -8.23
N ARG A 107 -7.62 6.23 -7.44
CA ARG A 107 -7.90 6.15 -6.02
C ARG A 107 -6.61 5.84 -5.28
N VAL A 108 -6.59 6.23 -4.03
CA VAL A 108 -5.45 5.99 -3.16
C VAL A 108 -5.74 4.71 -2.38
N GLU A 109 -4.75 3.87 -2.28
CA GLU A 109 -4.88 2.62 -1.55
C GLU A 109 -3.55 2.33 -0.86
N VAL A 110 -3.57 1.38 0.07
CA VAL A 110 -2.36 0.89 0.70
C VAL A 110 -1.94 -0.37 -0.05
N GLU A 111 -0.74 -0.37 -0.59
CA GLU A 111 -0.18 -1.57 -1.18
C GLU A 111 0.58 -2.28 -0.07
N ALA A 112 0.08 -3.43 0.34
CA ALA A 112 0.60 -4.12 1.52
C ALA A 112 1.80 -4.98 1.18
N ASP A 113 2.82 -4.94 2.04
CA ASP A 113 3.91 -5.90 1.96
C ASP A 113 3.87 -6.88 3.13
N VAL A 114 3.09 -6.58 4.16
CA VAL A 114 2.85 -7.51 5.27
C VAL A 114 1.40 -7.41 5.66
N VAL A 115 0.75 -8.57 5.77
CA VAL A 115 -0.58 -8.65 6.36
C VAL A 115 -0.50 -9.70 7.45
N ALA A 116 -1.01 -9.37 8.63
CA ALA A 116 -0.98 -10.29 9.77
C ALA A 116 -2.32 -10.25 10.47
N ARG A 117 -2.78 -11.40 10.97
CA ARG A 117 -3.91 -11.40 11.89
C ARG A 117 -3.45 -10.73 13.16
N ALA A 118 -4.29 -9.91 13.74
CA ALA A 118 -3.89 -9.15 14.92
C ALA A 118 -3.45 -10.07 16.07
N ARG A 119 -4.02 -11.28 16.12
CA ARG A 119 -3.69 -12.23 17.20
C ARG A 119 -2.36 -12.95 16.94
N ASP A 120 -1.81 -12.85 15.74
CA ASP A 120 -0.51 -13.45 15.42
C ASP A 120 0.57 -12.48 15.86
N ARG A 121 0.92 -12.55 17.13
CA ARG A 121 1.81 -11.58 17.75
C ARG A 121 3.18 -11.55 17.11
N ARG A 122 3.69 -12.70 16.72
CA ARG A 122 5.02 -12.75 16.11
C ARG A 122 5.03 -11.98 14.81
N ARG A 123 4.01 -12.18 13.99
CA ARG A 123 3.96 -11.53 12.69
C ARG A 123 3.71 -10.03 12.83
N VAL A 124 2.86 -9.65 13.78
CA VAL A 124 2.60 -8.25 14.06
C VAL A 124 3.88 -7.57 14.55
N HIS A 125 4.62 -8.25 15.44
CA HIS A 125 5.85 -7.70 15.96
C HIS A 125 6.88 -7.52 14.83
N ALA A 126 6.97 -8.47 13.92
CA ALA A 126 7.90 -8.38 12.79
C ALA A 126 7.54 -7.20 11.90
N ALA A 127 6.25 -6.97 11.65
CA ALA A 127 5.81 -5.85 10.84
C ALA A 127 6.16 -4.53 11.51
N ALA A 128 5.96 -4.45 12.83
CA ALA A 128 6.29 -3.25 13.58
C ALA A 128 7.79 -2.98 13.55
N GLN A 129 8.59 -4.02 13.70
CA GLN A 129 10.03 -3.86 13.70
C GLN A 129 10.53 -3.36 12.35
N ARG A 130 9.97 -3.86 11.27
CA ARG A 130 10.35 -3.40 9.94
C ARG A 130 9.98 -1.94 9.74
N ALA A 131 8.87 -1.50 10.34
CA ALA A 131 8.47 -0.10 10.25
C ALA A 131 9.44 0.77 11.03
N ILE A 132 9.85 0.33 12.21
CA ILE A 132 10.82 1.06 13.01
C ILE A 132 12.14 1.16 12.27
N ASP A 133 12.58 0.06 11.68
CA ASP A 133 13.84 0.05 10.94
C ASP A 133 13.80 1.05 9.78
N ALA A 134 12.67 1.12 9.08
CA ALA A 134 12.53 2.04 7.97
C ALA A 134 12.62 3.48 8.43
N LEU A 135 12.08 3.77 9.63
CA LEU A 135 12.15 5.12 10.18
C LEU A 135 13.56 5.48 10.62
N GLU A 136 14.28 4.50 11.13
CA GLU A 136 15.63 4.78 11.64
C GLU A 136 16.59 5.13 10.53
N VAL A 137 16.35 4.64 9.34
CA VAL A 137 17.20 4.96 8.19
C VAL A 137 17.22 6.45 7.93
N LEU A 138 16.18 7.16 8.32
CA LEU A 138 16.11 8.61 8.09
C LEU A 138 17.14 9.38 8.91
N ASP A 139 17.64 8.79 9.96
CA ASP A 139 18.61 9.47 10.81
C ASP A 139 20.01 9.48 10.21
N GLU A 140 20.22 8.74 9.16
CA GLU A 140 21.52 8.70 8.50
C GLU A 140 21.60 9.73 7.39
#